data_064b1b41cd7ba8ef2fa2179121a52b77
#
_entry.id   064b1b41cd7ba8ef2fa2179121a52b77
#
_cell.length_a   1.000
_cell.length_b   1.000
_cell.length_c   1.000
_cell.angle_alpha   90.00
_cell.angle_beta   90.00
_cell.angle_gamma   90.00
#
_symmetry.space_group_name_H-M   'P 1'
#
loop_
_entity.id
_entity.type
_entity.pdbx_description
1 polymer ?
#
loop_
_entity_poly.entity_id
_entity_poly.type
_entity_poly.pdbx_seq_one_letter_code
_entity_poly.pdbx_strand_id
1 'polypeptide(L)'
;YFVPEEGGLLWVDIIVIPKESKNIENAYLLLDYLLRPEVSADFVNLTHYASPVPDAKSFIKEEIVSDPAVYPTPEIMDRLFFTEVDPPKYSRIKTRIFSRFKTGIKKRERK
;
A
#
# COMPACT_ATOMS: atom_id res chain seq x y z
N TYR A 1 9.95 -10.45 2.65
CA TYR A 1 8.51 -10.34 2.95
C TYR A 1 7.76 -11.51 2.32
N PHE A 2 6.71 -12.00 2.94
CA PHE A 2 5.84 -13.05 2.39
C PHE A 2 4.40 -12.86 2.92
N VAL A 3 3.43 -13.35 2.16
CA VAL A 3 2.02 -13.38 2.56
C VAL A 3 1.75 -14.72 3.26
N PRO A 4 1.27 -14.72 4.54
CA PRO A 4 0.95 -15.94 5.27
C PRO A 4 -0.17 -16.74 4.59
N GLU A 5 -0.33 -18.01 4.99
CA GLU A 5 -1.42 -18.88 4.49
C GLU A 5 -2.80 -18.36 4.88
N GLU A 6 -2.91 -17.71 6.03
CA GLU A 6 -4.13 -17.09 6.54
C GLU A 6 -4.57 -15.85 5.73
N GLY A 7 -3.71 -15.35 4.84
CA GLY A 7 -3.94 -14.17 4.04
C GLY A 7 -3.23 -12.92 4.54
N GLY A 8 -3.48 -11.81 3.89
CA GLY A 8 -2.84 -10.53 4.18
C GLY A 8 -3.72 -9.35 3.84
N LEU A 9 -3.32 -8.18 4.35
CA LEU A 9 -3.98 -6.94 4.07
C LEU A 9 -3.57 -6.42 2.69
N LEU A 10 -4.57 -6.06 1.90
CA LEU A 10 -4.38 -5.32 0.66
C LEU A 10 -4.87 -3.88 0.85
N TRP A 11 -4.07 -2.91 0.46
CA TRP A 11 -4.50 -1.52 0.34
C TRP A 11 -4.01 -0.92 -0.96
N VAL A 12 -4.68 0.13 -1.40
CA VAL A 12 -4.35 0.86 -2.62
C VAL A 12 -4.20 2.33 -2.26
N ASP A 13 -3.03 2.88 -2.55
CA ASP A 13 -2.81 4.32 -2.46
C ASP A 13 -3.46 5.01 -3.66
N ILE A 14 -4.18 6.09 -3.41
CA ILE A 14 -4.85 6.86 -4.45
C ILE A 14 -4.41 8.32 -4.41
N ILE A 15 -4.29 8.93 -5.59
CA ILE A 15 -4.06 10.35 -5.73
C ILE A 15 -5.39 11.00 -6.08
N VAL A 16 -5.77 12.03 -5.34
CA VAL A 16 -7.02 12.77 -5.56
C VAL A 16 -6.75 14.26 -5.75
N ILE A 17 -7.58 14.91 -6.57
CA ILE A 17 -7.56 16.36 -6.74
C ILE A 17 -8.73 16.92 -5.92
N PRO A 18 -8.50 17.76 -4.89
CA PRO A 18 -9.56 18.41 -4.14
C PRO A 18 -10.44 19.26 -5.04
N LYS A 19 -11.76 19.28 -4.79
CA LYS A 19 -12.73 20.02 -5.60
C LYS A 19 -12.41 21.52 -5.71
N GLU A 20 -11.86 22.08 -4.64
CA GLU A 20 -11.51 23.51 -4.53
C GLU A 20 -10.10 23.82 -5.05
N SER A 21 -9.42 22.87 -5.69
CA SER A 21 -8.09 23.10 -6.25
C SER A 21 -8.12 24.20 -7.30
N LYS A 22 -7.16 25.14 -7.19
CA LYS A 22 -7.00 26.24 -8.14
C LYS A 22 -6.09 25.90 -9.32
N ASN A 23 -5.37 24.77 -9.23
CA ASN A 23 -4.38 24.34 -10.21
C ASN A 23 -4.73 22.97 -10.82
N ILE A 24 -5.99 22.80 -11.21
CA ILE A 24 -6.52 21.51 -11.69
C ILE A 24 -5.77 21.01 -12.93
N GLU A 25 -5.49 21.91 -13.89
CA GLU A 25 -4.76 21.58 -15.12
C GLU A 25 -3.36 21.06 -14.83
N ASN A 26 -2.62 21.73 -13.95
CA ASN A 26 -1.28 21.29 -13.54
C ASN A 26 -1.33 19.96 -12.76
N ALA A 27 -2.39 19.73 -11.99
CA ALA A 27 -2.59 18.47 -11.30
C ALA A 27 -2.79 17.31 -12.29
N TYR A 28 -3.58 17.53 -13.35
CA TYR A 28 -3.73 16.53 -14.42
C TYR A 28 -2.43 16.30 -15.18
N LEU A 29 -1.66 17.34 -15.50
CA LEU A 29 -0.34 17.17 -16.12
C LEU A 29 0.61 16.33 -15.26
N LEU A 30 0.58 16.54 -13.93
CA LEU A 30 1.37 15.72 -13.00
C LEU A 30 0.90 14.26 -13.00
N LEU A 31 -0.42 14.01 -12.94
CA LEU A 31 -0.96 12.66 -12.96
C LEU A 31 -0.62 11.95 -14.27
N ASP A 32 -0.76 12.62 -15.40
CA ASP A 32 -0.41 12.09 -16.70
C ASP A 32 1.09 11.74 -16.80
N TYR A 33 1.95 12.59 -16.24
CA TYR A 33 3.38 12.31 -16.13
C TYR A 33 3.67 11.07 -15.27
N LEU A 34 3.03 10.94 -14.10
CA LEU A 34 3.23 9.81 -13.17
C LEU A 34 2.72 8.48 -13.73
N LEU A 35 1.72 8.54 -14.63
CA LEU A 35 1.16 7.36 -15.30
C LEU A 35 1.97 6.91 -16.53
N ARG A 36 3.03 7.61 -16.93
CA ARG A 36 3.92 7.15 -17.99
C ARG A 36 4.60 5.85 -17.56
N PRO A 37 4.68 4.85 -18.43
CA PRO A 37 5.24 3.54 -18.08
C PRO A 37 6.63 3.60 -17.46
N GLU A 38 7.53 4.42 -18.03
CA GLU A 38 8.91 4.55 -17.55
C GLU A 38 8.95 5.19 -16.16
N VAL A 39 8.18 6.27 -15.95
CA VAL A 39 8.13 7.00 -14.67
C VAL A 39 7.52 6.12 -13.58
N SER A 40 6.45 5.40 -13.91
CA SER A 40 5.82 4.45 -13.02
C SER A 40 6.75 3.31 -12.65
N ALA A 41 7.54 2.80 -13.60
CA ALA A 41 8.55 1.77 -13.36
C ALA A 41 9.68 2.26 -12.45
N ASP A 42 10.16 3.49 -12.62
CA ASP A 42 11.17 4.08 -11.73
C ASP A 42 10.68 4.11 -10.28
N PHE A 43 9.41 4.45 -10.07
CA PHE A 43 8.80 4.41 -8.74
C PHE A 43 8.79 3.00 -8.16
N VAL A 44 8.40 1.98 -8.95
CA VAL A 44 8.43 0.57 -8.51
C VAL A 44 9.84 0.12 -8.19
N ASN A 45 10.81 0.43 -9.07
CA ASN A 45 12.21 0.05 -8.88
C ASN A 45 12.84 0.65 -7.61
N LEU A 46 12.31 1.81 -7.15
CA LEU A 46 12.77 2.48 -5.94
C LEU A 46 12.05 1.96 -4.68
N THR A 47 10.72 1.77 -4.76
CA THR A 47 9.88 1.53 -3.58
C THR A 47 9.48 0.08 -3.37
N HIS A 48 9.55 -0.74 -4.41
CA HIS A 48 9.04 -2.11 -4.46
C HIS A 48 7.51 -2.19 -4.19
N TYR A 49 6.78 -1.13 -4.55
CA TYR A 49 5.31 -1.16 -4.61
C TYR A 49 4.85 -1.36 -6.04
N ALA A 50 3.91 -2.29 -6.24
CA ALA A 50 3.41 -2.62 -7.57
C ALA A 50 2.77 -1.41 -8.25
N SER A 51 3.01 -1.27 -9.56
CA SER A 51 2.39 -0.23 -10.38
C SER A 51 0.99 -0.64 -10.85
N PRO A 52 0.02 0.30 -10.86
CA PRO A 52 -1.25 0.11 -11.53
C PRO A 52 -1.16 0.23 -13.06
N VAL A 53 0.00 0.61 -13.61
CA VAL A 53 0.24 0.79 -15.06
C VAL A 53 0.81 -0.51 -15.64
N PRO A 54 0.04 -1.29 -16.44
CA PRO A 54 0.49 -2.59 -16.95
C PRO A 54 1.75 -2.53 -17.80
N ASP A 55 1.86 -1.49 -18.65
CA ASP A 55 2.98 -1.30 -19.56
C ASP A 55 4.30 -0.95 -18.84
N ALA A 56 4.23 -0.52 -17.59
CA ALA A 56 5.41 -0.27 -16.76
C ALA A 56 6.26 -1.53 -16.53
N LYS A 57 5.66 -2.73 -16.59
CA LYS A 57 6.37 -3.99 -16.34
C LYS A 57 7.60 -4.19 -17.23
N SER A 58 7.58 -3.69 -18.47
CA SER A 58 8.72 -3.79 -19.39
C SER A 58 9.95 -2.96 -18.98
N PHE A 59 9.78 -1.99 -18.07
CA PHE A 59 10.83 -1.11 -17.56
C PHE A 59 11.22 -1.43 -16.11
N ILE A 60 10.50 -2.35 -15.46
CA ILE A 60 10.81 -2.79 -14.08
C ILE A 60 11.85 -3.89 -14.12
N LYS A 61 12.75 -3.89 -13.14
CA LYS A 61 13.77 -4.94 -12.99
C LYS A 61 13.10 -6.31 -12.84
N GLU A 62 13.64 -7.31 -13.53
CA GLU A 62 13.08 -8.67 -13.56
C GLU A 62 12.97 -9.29 -12.16
N GLU A 63 13.94 -9.02 -11.28
CA GLU A 63 13.94 -9.45 -9.88
C GLU A 63 12.72 -8.95 -9.09
N ILE A 64 12.19 -7.76 -9.43
CA ILE A 64 11.02 -7.17 -8.78
C ILE A 64 9.73 -7.70 -9.41
N VAL A 65 9.69 -7.83 -10.75
CA VAL A 65 8.51 -8.36 -11.46
C VAL A 65 8.24 -9.81 -11.06
N SER A 66 9.29 -10.58 -10.81
CA SER A 66 9.19 -12.00 -10.41
C SER A 66 8.98 -12.21 -8.91
N ASP A 67 9.06 -11.15 -8.09
CA ASP A 67 8.84 -11.25 -6.64
C ASP A 67 7.34 -11.32 -6.31
N PRO A 68 6.84 -12.46 -5.77
CA PRO A 68 5.43 -12.60 -5.38
C PRO A 68 5.02 -11.70 -4.20
N ALA A 69 5.97 -11.09 -3.50
CA ALA A 69 5.68 -10.10 -2.48
C ALA A 69 5.32 -8.73 -3.07
N VAL A 70 5.74 -8.45 -4.32
CA VAL A 70 5.43 -7.22 -5.06
C VAL A 70 4.31 -7.47 -6.08
N TYR A 71 4.42 -8.56 -6.83
CA TYR A 71 3.43 -9.00 -7.82
C TYR A 71 2.87 -10.37 -7.45
N PRO A 72 1.88 -10.43 -6.53
CA PRO A 72 1.32 -11.68 -6.03
C PRO A 72 0.71 -12.52 -7.15
N THR A 73 0.85 -13.85 -7.04
CA THR A 73 0.13 -14.78 -7.91
C THR A 73 -1.39 -14.73 -7.66
N PRO A 74 -2.23 -15.22 -8.58
CA PRO A 74 -3.68 -15.28 -8.36
C PRO A 74 -4.05 -15.97 -7.05
N GLU A 75 -3.37 -17.08 -6.70
CA GLU A 75 -3.62 -17.84 -5.47
C GLU A 75 -3.30 -17.02 -4.20
N ILE A 76 -2.30 -16.13 -4.27
CA ILE A 76 -1.98 -15.20 -3.18
C ILE A 76 -3.02 -14.08 -3.15
N MET A 77 -3.39 -13.53 -4.31
CA MET A 77 -4.40 -12.47 -4.41
C MET A 77 -5.75 -12.88 -3.82
N ASP A 78 -6.17 -14.14 -4.02
CA ASP A 78 -7.43 -14.69 -3.48
C ASP A 78 -7.46 -14.74 -1.94
N ARG A 79 -6.31 -14.67 -1.29
CA ARG A 79 -6.17 -14.64 0.17
C ARG A 79 -6.01 -13.24 0.75
N LEU A 80 -5.90 -12.22 -0.12
CA LEU A 80 -5.80 -10.83 0.34
C LEU A 80 -7.19 -10.24 0.57
N PHE A 81 -7.27 -9.32 1.53
CA PHE A 81 -8.52 -8.64 1.87
C PHE A 81 -8.31 -7.16 2.15
N PHE A 82 -9.32 -6.36 1.84
CA PHE A 82 -9.37 -4.96 2.23
C PHE A 82 -9.88 -4.83 3.67
N THR A 83 -9.31 -3.89 4.42
CA THR A 83 -9.89 -3.55 5.73
C THR A 83 -11.12 -2.68 5.54
N GLU A 84 -12.17 -3.00 6.29
CA GLU A 84 -13.28 -2.07 6.50
C GLU A 84 -12.89 -0.98 7.51
N VAL A 85 -13.63 0.12 7.49
CA VAL A 85 -13.45 1.18 8.47
C VAL A 85 -13.85 0.66 9.86
N ASP A 86 -12.89 0.61 10.76
CA ASP A 86 -13.14 0.15 12.12
C ASP A 86 -14.15 1.05 12.86
N PRO A 87 -15.15 0.48 13.53
CA PRO A 87 -15.92 1.23 14.51
C PRO A 87 -14.99 1.90 15.56
N PRO A 88 -15.35 3.09 16.07
CA PRO A 88 -14.46 3.87 16.96
C PRO A 88 -13.94 3.10 18.19
N LYS A 89 -14.72 2.13 18.68
CA LYS A 89 -14.32 1.25 19.78
C LYS A 89 -13.10 0.40 19.43
N TYR A 90 -13.09 -0.19 18.24
CA TYR A 90 -11.99 -1.05 17.79
C TYR A 90 -10.74 -0.23 17.43
N SER A 91 -10.90 0.92 16.78
CA SER A 91 -9.79 1.85 16.49
C SER A 91 -9.05 2.25 17.76
N ARG A 92 -9.78 2.57 18.86
CA ARG A 92 -9.18 2.89 20.16
C ARG A 92 -8.39 1.72 20.75
N ILE A 93 -8.91 0.50 20.62
CA ILE A 93 -8.24 -0.72 21.12
C ILE A 93 -6.96 -0.95 20.33
N LYS A 94 -7.02 -0.92 18.99
CA LYS A 94 -5.86 -1.07 18.10
C LYS A 94 -4.77 -0.05 18.41
N THR A 95 -5.12 1.24 18.49
CA THR A 95 -4.18 2.31 18.82
C THR A 95 -3.51 2.07 20.17
N ARG A 96 -4.28 1.66 21.20
CA ARG A 96 -3.73 1.38 22.52
C ARG A 96 -2.77 0.19 22.53
N ILE A 97 -3.10 -0.88 21.82
CA ILE A 97 -2.24 -2.07 21.69
C ILE A 97 -0.96 -1.69 20.97
N PHE A 98 -1.05 -1.00 19.84
CA PHE A 98 0.09 -0.57 19.06
C PHE A 98 1.01 0.40 19.82
N SER A 99 0.45 1.35 20.55
CA SER A 99 1.23 2.25 21.41
C SER A 99 1.99 1.48 22.49
N ARG A 100 1.35 0.49 23.13
CA ARG A 100 2.01 -0.38 24.11
C ARG A 100 3.13 -1.20 23.51
N PHE A 101 2.92 -1.73 22.31
CA PHE A 101 3.94 -2.47 21.59
C PHE A 101 5.15 -1.58 21.30
N LYS A 102 4.94 -0.38 20.76
CA LYS A 102 6.01 0.57 20.45
C LYS A 102 6.78 1.05 21.67
N THR A 103 6.09 1.33 22.76
CA THR A 103 6.70 1.92 23.99
C THR A 103 7.24 0.87 24.95
N GLY A 104 7.03 -0.42 24.67
CA GLY A 104 7.49 -1.52 25.56
C GLY A 104 6.84 -1.51 26.95
N ILE A 105 5.74 -0.79 27.17
CA ILE A 105 5.07 -0.71 28.45
C ILE A 105 4.42 -2.06 28.77
N LYS A 106 5.05 -2.85 29.62
CA LYS A 106 4.44 -4.05 30.22
C LYS A 106 3.26 -3.63 31.09
N LYS A 107 2.18 -4.42 31.03
CA LYS A 107 1.02 -4.30 31.92
C LYS A 107 1.53 -4.34 33.36
N ARG A 108 1.35 -3.25 34.15
CA ARG A 108 1.52 -3.34 35.61
C ARG A 108 0.46 -4.33 36.10
N GLU A 109 0.90 -5.48 36.59
CA GLU A 109 0.02 -6.40 37.34
C GLU A 109 -0.46 -5.62 38.56
N ARG A 110 -1.75 -5.40 38.65
CA ARG A 110 -2.37 -4.95 39.89
C ARG A 110 -2.35 -6.15 40.82
N LYS A 111 -1.52 -6.07 41.88
CA LYS A 111 -1.63 -6.92 43.04
C LYS A 111 -2.92 -6.62 43.80
#